data_852a3881473a44ae5dea443bd9387aa4
#
_entry.id   852a3881473a44ae5dea443bd9387aa4
#
_cell.length_a   1.000
_cell.length_b   1.000
_cell.length_c   1.000
_cell.angle_alpha   90.00
_cell.angle_beta   90.00
_cell.angle_gamma   90.00
#
_symmetry.space_group_name_H-M   'P 1'
#
loop_
_entity.id
_entity.type
_entity.pdbx_description
1 polymer ?
#
loop_
_entity_poly.entity_id
_entity_poly.type
_entity_poly.pdbx_seq_one_letter_code
_entity_poly.pdbx_strand_id
1 'polypeptide(L)'
;KPDYFEGHAVTSTNYFKAMEQFATEHELKYSGLPQGQGPNSLTEDAFIDVNGTKVYLYMESMQADYDPYRTLEKLLANLHDDGVDMMIFHPGYLDDYILKNSSLLIPRTAEVAFLTDPAVKARLEQLKIELISYKEV
;
A
#
# COMPACT_ATOMS: atom_id res chain seq x y z
N LYS A 1 -5.37 -15.43 16.08
CA LYS A 1 -5.18 -13.98 16.25
C LYS A 1 -4.67 -13.42 14.93
N PRO A 2 -5.22 -12.31 14.40
CA PRO A 2 -4.67 -11.66 13.21
C PRO A 2 -3.29 -11.09 13.52
N ASP A 3 -2.46 -10.94 12.47
CA ASP A 3 -1.10 -10.41 12.62
C ASP A 3 -1.10 -8.88 12.65
N TYR A 4 -2.05 -8.24 11.95
CA TYR A 4 -2.21 -6.79 11.89
C TYR A 4 -3.67 -6.39 11.70
N PHE A 5 -3.93 -5.10 11.85
CA PHE A 5 -5.24 -4.50 11.75
C PHE A 5 -5.16 -3.16 11.01
N GLU A 6 -5.96 -2.96 9.99
CA GLU A 6 -5.95 -1.72 9.20
C GLU A 6 -7.35 -1.22 8.88
N GLY A 7 -7.46 0.10 8.63
CA GLY A 7 -8.66 0.73 8.09
C GLY A 7 -8.59 0.78 6.56
N HIS A 8 -9.68 0.40 5.87
CA HIS A 8 -9.74 0.40 4.42
C HIS A 8 -10.88 1.29 3.90
N ALA A 9 -10.54 2.16 2.92
CA ALA A 9 -11.49 3.00 2.17
C ALA A 9 -12.46 3.87 3.01
N VAL A 10 -12.15 4.15 4.26
CA VAL A 10 -12.95 5.01 5.15
C VAL A 10 -12.15 6.24 5.54
N THR A 11 -12.70 7.43 5.33
CA THR A 11 -12.03 8.72 5.58
C THR A 11 -12.53 9.41 6.86
N SER A 12 -12.85 8.66 7.90
CA SER A 12 -13.37 9.20 9.16
C SER A 12 -12.31 9.19 10.26
N THR A 13 -11.95 10.36 10.78
CA THR A 13 -11.01 10.50 11.91
C THR A 13 -11.46 9.70 13.14
N ASN A 14 -12.77 9.67 13.43
CA ASN A 14 -13.29 8.91 14.56
C ASN A 14 -13.15 7.39 14.33
N TYR A 15 -13.32 6.94 13.10
CA TYR A 15 -13.10 5.54 12.74
C TYR A 15 -11.65 5.14 12.98
N PHE A 16 -10.68 5.91 12.48
CA PHE A 16 -9.26 5.62 12.68
C PHE A 16 -8.85 5.64 14.15
N LYS A 17 -9.36 6.59 14.95
CA LYS A 17 -9.11 6.60 16.40
C LYS A 17 -9.66 5.37 17.11
N ALA A 18 -10.86 4.93 16.74
CA ALA A 18 -11.46 3.71 17.30
C ALA A 18 -10.66 2.46 16.91
N MET A 19 -10.15 2.41 15.67
CA MET A 19 -9.30 1.33 15.18
C MET A 19 -7.98 1.26 15.95
N GLU A 20 -7.30 2.40 16.13
CA GLU A 20 -6.05 2.52 16.89
C GLU A 20 -6.25 2.10 18.35
N GLN A 21 -7.32 2.57 18.99
CA GLN A 21 -7.66 2.17 20.35
C GLN A 21 -7.90 0.66 20.45
N PHE A 22 -8.69 0.09 19.54
CA PHE A 22 -8.95 -1.33 19.49
C PHE A 22 -7.68 -2.16 19.30
N ALA A 23 -6.82 -1.75 18.38
CA ALA A 23 -5.55 -2.42 18.14
C ALA A 23 -4.65 -2.40 19.40
N THR A 24 -4.58 -1.26 20.08
CA THR A 24 -3.82 -1.11 21.33
C THR A 24 -4.36 -2.02 22.43
N GLU A 25 -5.69 -2.02 22.66
CA GLU A 25 -6.35 -2.85 23.68
C GLU A 25 -6.17 -4.35 23.44
N HIS A 26 -6.01 -4.76 22.18
CA HIS A 26 -5.90 -6.17 21.79
C HIS A 26 -4.48 -6.61 21.39
N GLU A 27 -3.49 -5.74 21.57
CA GLU A 27 -2.08 -6.00 21.19
C GLU A 27 -1.96 -6.44 19.74
N LEU A 28 -2.61 -5.71 18.83
CA LEU A 28 -2.52 -5.92 17.39
C LEU A 28 -1.62 -4.86 16.77
N LYS A 29 -0.87 -5.22 15.74
CA LYS A 29 -0.22 -4.25 14.88
C LYS A 29 -1.28 -3.46 14.13
N TYR A 30 -1.13 -2.14 14.08
CA TYR A 30 -2.07 -1.26 13.41
C TYR A 30 -1.36 -0.43 12.33
N SER A 31 -1.87 -0.53 11.12
CA SER A 31 -1.48 0.31 10.01
C SER A 31 -2.58 1.35 9.77
N GLY A 32 -2.35 2.57 10.22
CA GLY A 32 -3.25 3.71 10.03
C GLY A 32 -2.71 4.67 8.98
N LEU A 33 -3.57 5.56 8.47
CA LEU A 33 -3.10 6.70 7.70
C LEU A 33 -2.55 7.77 8.64
N PRO A 34 -1.50 8.49 8.24
CA PRO A 34 -0.99 9.63 9.00
C PRO A 34 -2.12 10.62 9.29
N GLN A 35 -2.24 11.07 10.54
CA GLN A 35 -3.29 12.01 10.92
C GLN A 35 -3.12 13.34 10.16
N GLY A 36 -4.19 13.80 9.53
CA GLY A 36 -4.23 15.07 8.82
C GLY A 36 -3.74 15.03 7.36
N GLN A 37 -3.35 13.87 6.85
CA GLN A 37 -3.00 13.69 5.45
C GLN A 37 -4.00 12.74 4.78
N GLY A 38 -4.70 13.23 3.76
CA GLY A 38 -5.50 12.36 2.90
C GLY A 38 -4.61 11.57 1.94
N PRO A 39 -5.12 10.51 1.32
CA PRO A 39 -4.35 9.65 0.41
C PRO A 39 -3.72 10.38 -0.77
N ASN A 40 -4.22 11.58 -1.12
CA ASN A 40 -3.68 12.43 -2.20
C ASN A 40 -2.61 13.44 -1.72
N SER A 41 -2.28 13.45 -0.44
CA SER A 41 -1.30 14.38 0.16
C SER A 41 -0.02 13.69 0.63
N LEU A 42 0.13 12.40 0.39
CA LEU A 42 1.35 11.66 0.70
C LEU A 42 2.47 12.12 -0.25
N THR A 43 3.52 12.66 0.32
CA THR A 43 4.79 12.90 -0.38
C THR A 43 5.61 11.61 -0.39
N GLU A 44 6.67 11.57 -1.20
CA GLU A 44 7.58 10.41 -1.25
C GLU A 44 8.21 10.07 0.12
N ASP A 45 8.35 11.06 1.00
CA ASP A 45 8.90 10.91 2.35
C ASP A 45 7.83 10.70 3.44
N ALA A 46 6.55 10.58 3.05
CA ALA A 46 5.49 10.36 4.02
C ALA A 46 5.42 8.89 4.44
N PHE A 47 5.40 8.66 5.73
CA PHE A 47 5.29 7.32 6.29
C PHE A 47 4.20 7.24 7.36
N ILE A 48 3.77 6.03 7.63
CA ILE A 48 3.01 5.67 8.82
C ILE A 48 3.94 4.95 9.80
N ASP A 49 3.72 5.15 11.08
CA ASP A 49 4.38 4.36 12.11
C ASP A 49 3.56 3.11 12.42
N VAL A 50 4.18 1.95 12.29
CA VAL A 50 3.58 0.67 12.65
C VAL A 50 4.42 0.07 13.76
N ASN A 51 4.03 0.32 15.00
CA ASN A 51 4.71 -0.17 16.20
C ASN A 51 6.23 0.15 16.26
N GLY A 52 6.60 1.35 15.81
CA GLY A 52 7.98 1.82 15.81
C GLY A 52 8.75 1.57 14.51
N THR A 53 8.11 0.90 13.52
CA THR A 53 8.66 0.76 12.17
C THR A 53 8.02 1.78 11.24
N LYS A 54 8.83 2.56 10.53
CA LYS A 54 8.34 3.46 9.48
C LYS A 54 7.95 2.65 8.25
N VAL A 55 6.75 2.88 7.72
CA VAL A 55 6.26 2.29 6.47
C VAL A 55 5.96 3.41 5.48
N TYR A 56 6.80 3.54 4.46
CA TYR A 56 6.68 4.51 3.38
C TYR A 56 5.70 4.01 2.33
N LEU A 57 4.70 4.83 1.98
CA LEU A 57 3.55 4.41 1.17
C LEU A 57 3.64 4.90 -0.27
N TYR A 58 3.61 3.97 -1.21
CA TYR A 58 3.47 4.23 -2.64
C TYR A 58 2.08 3.84 -3.12
N MET A 59 1.18 4.81 -3.24
CA MET A 59 -0.22 4.62 -3.60
C MET A 59 -0.58 5.52 -4.79
N GLU A 60 -0.19 5.11 -5.99
CA GLU A 60 -0.37 5.90 -7.22
C GLU A 60 -1.51 5.37 -8.13
N SER A 61 -2.12 4.24 -7.79
CA SER A 61 -3.16 3.58 -8.62
C SER A 61 -4.39 4.44 -8.92
N MET A 62 -4.58 5.54 -8.18
CA MET A 62 -5.68 6.49 -8.42
C MET A 62 -5.31 7.63 -9.37
N GLN A 63 -4.06 7.73 -9.81
CA GLN A 63 -3.60 8.75 -10.75
C GLN A 63 -3.97 8.40 -12.19
N ALA A 64 -4.23 9.42 -13.02
CA ALA A 64 -4.72 9.22 -14.38
C ALA A 64 -3.71 8.53 -15.32
N ASP A 65 -2.41 8.69 -15.04
CA ASP A 65 -1.31 8.16 -15.83
C ASP A 65 -0.54 7.04 -15.10
N TYR A 66 -1.21 6.37 -14.16
CA TYR A 66 -0.62 5.30 -13.37
C TYR A 66 -0.09 4.15 -14.20
N ASP A 67 1.13 3.74 -13.87
CA ASP A 67 1.83 2.58 -14.41
C ASP A 67 2.60 1.89 -13.28
N PRO A 68 2.23 0.65 -12.87
CA PRO A 68 2.86 -0.04 -11.76
C PRO A 68 4.35 -0.33 -11.98
N TYR A 69 4.80 -0.51 -13.22
CA TYR A 69 6.21 -0.69 -13.54
C TYR A 69 7.01 0.59 -13.26
N ARG A 70 6.48 1.73 -13.67
CA ARG A 70 7.09 3.04 -13.40
C ARG A 70 7.11 3.35 -11.90
N THR A 71 6.06 3.02 -11.18
CA THR A 71 6.00 3.19 -9.74
C THR A 71 7.04 2.33 -9.03
N LEU A 72 7.25 1.08 -9.49
CA LEU A 72 8.32 0.24 -8.96
C LEU A 72 9.71 0.86 -9.17
N GLU A 73 10.02 1.33 -10.38
CA GLU A 73 11.34 1.95 -10.66
C GLU A 73 11.53 3.24 -9.83
N LYS A 74 10.47 4.00 -9.60
CA LYS A 74 10.50 5.16 -8.71
C LYS A 74 10.80 4.77 -7.26
N LEU A 75 10.13 3.73 -6.73
CA LEU A 75 10.40 3.18 -5.42
C LEU A 75 11.85 2.69 -5.32
N LEU A 76 12.31 1.91 -6.28
CA LEU A 76 13.67 1.36 -6.30
C LEU A 76 14.77 2.44 -6.36
N ALA A 77 14.46 3.60 -6.92
CA ALA A 77 15.37 4.75 -6.93
C ALA A 77 15.42 5.53 -5.61
N ASN A 78 14.43 5.32 -4.73
CA ASN A 78 14.23 6.08 -3.50
C ASN A 78 13.98 5.17 -2.28
N LEU A 79 14.67 4.04 -2.20
CA LEU A 79 14.56 3.13 -1.06
C LEU A 79 15.03 3.79 0.24
N HIS A 80 14.32 3.51 1.32
CA HIS A 80 14.58 4.06 2.64
C HIS A 80 15.35 3.06 3.51
N ASP A 81 16.43 3.55 4.14
CA ASP A 81 17.29 2.73 5.02
C ASP A 81 16.73 2.57 6.45
N ASP A 82 15.75 3.39 6.81
CA ASP A 82 15.24 3.51 8.17
C ASP A 82 13.79 3.00 8.32
N GLY A 83 13.31 2.24 7.34
CA GLY A 83 11.95 1.72 7.33
C GLY A 83 11.71 0.68 6.25
N VAL A 84 10.44 0.54 5.89
CA VAL A 84 9.96 -0.38 4.87
C VAL A 84 9.21 0.40 3.78
N ASP A 85 9.48 0.11 2.52
CA ASP A 85 8.77 0.69 1.39
C ASP A 85 7.59 -0.22 0.99
N MET A 86 6.39 0.33 0.92
CA MET A 86 5.17 -0.42 0.63
C MET A 86 4.43 0.12 -0.59
N MET A 87 4.30 -0.69 -1.64
CA MET A 87 3.40 -0.42 -2.77
C MET A 87 2.00 -0.95 -2.46
N ILE A 88 0.99 -0.10 -2.65
CA ILE A 88 -0.42 -0.46 -2.43
C ILE A 88 -1.08 -0.74 -3.78
N PHE A 89 -1.71 -1.91 -3.91
CA PHE A 89 -2.35 -2.39 -5.13
C PHE A 89 -3.83 -2.68 -4.93
N HIS A 90 -4.61 -2.57 -6.00
CA HIS A 90 -6.03 -2.90 -6.05
C HIS A 90 -6.32 -3.86 -7.24
N PRO A 91 -5.59 -4.98 -7.36
CA PRO A 91 -5.67 -5.82 -8.54
C PRO A 91 -7.07 -6.39 -8.75
N GLY A 92 -7.45 -6.58 -10.00
CA GLY A 92 -8.74 -7.17 -10.35
C GLY A 92 -8.96 -7.24 -11.85
N TYR A 93 -9.87 -8.13 -12.24
CA TYR A 93 -10.35 -8.22 -13.61
C TYR A 93 -11.60 -7.36 -13.81
N LEU A 94 -11.84 -6.92 -15.04
CA LEU A 94 -13.00 -6.12 -15.39
C LEU A 94 -14.12 -7.03 -15.90
N ASP A 95 -15.27 -6.87 -15.30
CA ASP A 95 -16.54 -7.43 -15.78
C ASP A 95 -17.62 -6.34 -15.90
N ASP A 96 -18.82 -6.70 -16.34
CA ASP A 96 -19.92 -5.75 -16.50
C ASP A 96 -20.31 -5.07 -15.17
N TYR A 97 -20.20 -5.78 -14.06
CA TYR A 97 -20.50 -5.22 -12.74
C TYR A 97 -19.47 -4.16 -12.34
N ILE A 98 -18.18 -4.47 -12.44
CA ILE A 98 -17.09 -3.54 -12.11
C ILE A 98 -17.13 -2.31 -13.01
N LEU A 99 -17.35 -2.49 -14.31
CA LEU A 99 -17.48 -1.37 -15.26
C LEU A 99 -18.60 -0.39 -14.93
N LYS A 100 -19.69 -0.87 -14.32
CA LYS A 100 -20.84 -0.04 -13.93
C LYS A 100 -20.75 0.56 -12.53
N ASN A 101 -19.97 -0.05 -11.62
CA ASN A 101 -20.04 0.26 -10.19
C ASN A 101 -18.71 0.73 -9.59
N SER A 102 -17.60 0.75 -10.34
CA SER A 102 -16.29 1.18 -9.87
C SER A 102 -15.73 2.31 -10.73
N SER A 103 -15.07 3.27 -10.08
CA SER A 103 -14.28 4.31 -10.76
C SER A 103 -12.84 3.85 -11.06
N LEU A 104 -12.35 2.82 -10.35
CA LEU A 104 -11.02 2.27 -10.57
C LEU A 104 -11.13 1.06 -11.51
N LEU A 105 -10.73 1.22 -12.76
CA LEU A 105 -10.92 0.25 -13.84
C LEU A 105 -9.59 -0.26 -14.40
N ILE A 106 -9.03 0.44 -15.35
CA ILE A 106 -7.81 0.05 -16.08
C ILE A 106 -6.63 -0.23 -15.14
N PRO A 107 -6.36 0.57 -14.09
CA PRO A 107 -5.29 0.27 -13.14
C PRO A 107 -5.35 -1.13 -12.55
N ARG A 108 -6.56 -1.66 -12.26
CA ARG A 108 -6.72 -3.01 -11.70
C ARG A 108 -6.13 -4.11 -12.58
N THR A 109 -6.35 -4.02 -13.89
CA THR A 109 -5.84 -5.01 -14.84
C THR A 109 -4.34 -4.86 -15.09
N ALA A 110 -3.83 -3.63 -15.07
CA ALA A 110 -2.40 -3.35 -15.15
C ALA A 110 -1.66 -3.92 -13.93
N GLU A 111 -2.25 -3.78 -12.73
CA GLU A 111 -1.69 -4.35 -11.52
C GLU A 111 -1.71 -5.89 -11.51
N VAL A 112 -2.77 -6.52 -12.04
CA VAL A 112 -2.76 -7.99 -12.22
C VAL A 112 -1.61 -8.40 -13.13
N ALA A 113 -1.44 -7.75 -14.28
CA ALA A 113 -0.34 -8.04 -15.19
C ALA A 113 1.03 -7.88 -14.52
N PHE A 114 1.24 -6.76 -13.82
CA PHE A 114 2.46 -6.46 -13.06
C PHE A 114 2.75 -7.52 -11.98
N LEU A 115 1.78 -7.81 -11.13
CA LEU A 115 1.95 -8.74 -10.00
C LEU A 115 2.15 -10.21 -10.44
N THR A 116 1.76 -10.54 -11.66
CA THR A 116 1.96 -11.87 -12.23
C THR A 116 3.12 -11.97 -13.22
N ASP A 117 3.80 -10.84 -13.49
CA ASP A 117 4.95 -10.81 -14.41
C ASP A 117 6.20 -11.42 -13.74
N PRO A 118 6.74 -12.53 -14.26
CA PRO A 118 7.94 -13.14 -13.71
C PRO A 118 9.18 -12.23 -13.81
N ALA A 119 9.19 -11.24 -14.73
CA ALA A 119 10.28 -10.29 -14.86
C ALA A 119 10.33 -9.33 -13.65
N VAL A 120 9.20 -8.96 -13.06
CA VAL A 120 9.16 -8.16 -11.84
C VAL A 120 9.82 -8.90 -10.69
N LYS A 121 9.45 -10.17 -10.48
CA LYS A 121 10.06 -11.01 -9.45
C LYS A 121 11.58 -11.15 -9.66
N ALA A 122 12.00 -11.48 -10.88
CA ALA A 122 13.41 -11.61 -11.22
C ALA A 122 14.20 -10.30 -10.98
N ARG A 123 13.57 -9.14 -11.24
CA ARG A 123 14.17 -7.82 -11.00
C ARG A 123 14.41 -7.57 -9.50
N LEU A 124 13.43 -7.88 -8.66
CA LEU A 124 13.57 -7.74 -7.20
C LEU A 124 14.67 -8.68 -6.66
N GLU A 125 14.69 -9.94 -7.09
CA GLU A 125 15.70 -10.91 -6.70
C GLU A 125 17.12 -10.45 -7.11
N GLN A 126 17.28 -9.93 -8.34
CA GLN A 126 18.56 -9.42 -8.85
C GLN A 126 19.07 -8.25 -8.00
N LEU A 127 18.18 -7.39 -7.54
CA LEU A 127 18.49 -6.23 -6.68
C LEU A 127 18.60 -6.61 -5.21
N LYS A 128 18.35 -7.88 -4.86
CA LYS A 128 18.32 -8.37 -3.46
C LYS A 128 17.30 -7.65 -2.60
N ILE A 129 16.18 -7.26 -3.20
CA ILE A 129 15.05 -6.69 -2.46
C ILE A 129 14.33 -7.84 -1.75
N GLU A 130 14.20 -7.73 -0.45
CA GLU A 130 13.46 -8.67 0.38
C GLU A 130 11.98 -8.26 0.45
N LEU A 131 11.08 -9.19 0.14
CA LEU A 131 9.65 -9.00 0.33
C LEU A 131 9.28 -9.57 1.71
N ILE A 132 8.79 -8.70 2.57
CA ILE A 132 8.41 -9.05 3.94
C ILE A 132 6.89 -9.02 4.13
N SER A 133 6.44 -9.66 5.19
CA SER A 133 5.04 -9.65 5.61
C SER A 133 4.84 -8.69 6.79
N TYR A 134 3.59 -8.37 7.11
CA TYR A 134 3.24 -7.57 8.30
C TYR A 134 3.67 -8.21 9.64
N LYS A 135 4.05 -9.47 9.65
CA LYS A 135 4.65 -10.09 10.85
C LYS A 135 6.03 -9.56 11.16
N GLU A 136 6.73 -9.12 10.12
CA GLU A 136 8.14 -8.69 10.16
C GLU A 136 8.28 -7.17 10.32
N VAL A 137 7.16 -6.44 10.17
CA VAL A 137 7.08 -4.97 10.39
C VAL A 137 7.02 -4.63 11.87
#